data_64d54e14e120be82ce5e00cba3cfe383
#
_entry.id   64d54e14e120be82ce5e00cba3cfe383
#
_cell.length_a   1.000
_cell.length_b   1.000
_cell.length_c   1.000
_cell.angle_alpha   90.00
_cell.angle_beta   90.00
_cell.angle_gamma   90.00
#
_symmetry.space_group_name_H-M   'P 1'
#
loop_
_entity.id
_entity.type
_entity.pdbx_description
1 polymer ?
#
loop_
_entity_poly.entity_id
_entity_poly.type
_entity_poly.pdbx_seq_one_letter_code
_entity_poly.pdbx_strand_id
1 'polypeptide(L)'
;MRIAFITAGAAGMYCGSCMRDNTLVTALRALGHDALLIPTYMPITVDEPDASQKKVFFGGVNVYLEQKFWLFRHTPRFLDRLFNFRWFLKWVSRFAVKTKYSELGDLTISMLEGANGKQAKEVQKLVEFLKDEKPDAVIFTNALLSGAVPEIKRQLAVPVFVTLQGDDIFLDELSPEERAKCAELIRANGRAVTAYISTSAYYADHMAGYLGLARDTIRVIEPGLNLKGHGGAADPRGDRPLTVGFFARIAPEKGFHHVVEAYIKLRQTPGAPVAKLKVSGWLGEKNRAYYEQQVKRLEAAGLLADFEHVESPGHADKVRFMRSIDLLCVPSVYREPKGLFVLEAWANGVPVVLPSHGAFTELVESTGGGLLVAPDSTDALAEGLARILSDEAFRAKAGAAGEAAVRARYSAEVMARDTAALLAEFVSAPTTANA
;
A
#
# COMPACT_ATOMS: atom_id res chain seq x y z
N MET A 1 16.67 -4.81 -18.67
CA MET A 1 17.32 -4.41 -17.40
C MET A 1 17.04 -5.45 -16.33
N ARG A 2 18.00 -5.70 -15.47
CA ARG A 2 17.83 -6.47 -14.25
C ARG A 2 17.54 -5.52 -13.08
N ILE A 3 16.39 -5.64 -12.45
CA ILE A 3 15.89 -4.68 -11.46
C ILE A 3 15.62 -5.40 -10.14
N ALA A 4 16.22 -4.95 -9.05
CA ALA A 4 15.99 -5.51 -7.71
C ALA A 4 15.02 -4.61 -6.92
N PHE A 5 13.85 -5.15 -6.58
CA PHE A 5 12.87 -4.50 -5.69
C PHE A 5 13.02 -5.04 -4.27
N ILE A 6 13.32 -4.16 -3.32
CA ILE A 6 13.41 -4.48 -1.90
C ILE A 6 12.10 -4.07 -1.24
N THR A 7 11.24 -5.05 -0.94
CA THR A 7 9.90 -4.79 -0.41
C THR A 7 9.77 -5.19 1.05
N ALA A 8 9.03 -4.40 1.83
CA ALA A 8 8.73 -4.73 3.22
C ALA A 8 7.58 -5.74 3.28
N GLY A 9 7.79 -6.88 3.92
CA GLY A 9 6.69 -7.80 4.22
C GLY A 9 5.71 -7.20 5.24
N ALA A 10 4.46 -7.60 5.22
CA ALA A 10 3.37 -7.02 6.01
C ALA A 10 2.84 -7.93 7.12
N ALA A 11 3.68 -8.74 7.75
CA ALA A 11 3.32 -9.57 8.91
C ALA A 11 2.04 -10.42 8.72
N GLY A 12 1.81 -10.95 7.51
CA GLY A 12 0.63 -11.76 7.18
C GLY A 12 -0.62 -10.95 6.87
N MET A 13 -0.54 -9.62 6.86
CA MET A 13 -1.64 -8.73 6.44
C MET A 13 -1.56 -8.44 4.93
N TYR A 14 -2.70 -8.20 4.31
CA TYR A 14 -2.74 -7.60 2.98
C TYR A 14 -2.25 -6.14 3.05
N CYS A 15 -1.19 -5.85 2.33
CA CYS A 15 -0.58 -4.53 2.30
C CYS A 15 -0.63 -3.95 0.88
N GLY A 16 -1.24 -2.78 0.71
CA GLY A 16 -1.35 -2.14 -0.60
C GLY A 16 0.00 -1.87 -1.27
N SER A 17 1.07 -1.63 -0.50
CA SER A 17 2.42 -1.46 -1.05
C SER A 17 2.98 -2.77 -1.61
N CYS A 18 2.84 -3.88 -0.86
CA CYS A 18 3.26 -5.20 -1.33
C CYS A 18 2.48 -5.64 -2.58
N MET A 19 1.16 -5.38 -2.61
CA MET A 19 0.32 -5.69 -3.77
C MET A 19 0.76 -4.90 -5.00
N ARG A 20 0.96 -3.58 -4.87
CA ARG A 20 1.48 -2.73 -5.94
C ARG A 20 2.84 -3.24 -6.46
N ASP A 21 3.77 -3.56 -5.58
CA ASP A 21 5.10 -3.99 -5.96
C ASP A 21 5.07 -5.36 -6.66
N ASN A 22 4.22 -6.28 -6.21
CA ASN A 22 3.99 -7.58 -6.85
C ASN A 22 3.43 -7.40 -8.27
N THR A 23 2.42 -6.56 -8.42
CA THR A 23 1.83 -6.21 -9.73
C THR A 23 2.86 -5.55 -10.65
N LEU A 24 3.65 -4.58 -10.14
CA LEU A 24 4.70 -3.91 -10.92
C LEU A 24 5.77 -4.89 -11.40
N VAL A 25 6.30 -5.73 -10.51
CA VAL A 25 7.33 -6.72 -10.87
C VAL A 25 6.80 -7.71 -11.91
N THR A 26 5.56 -8.16 -11.76
CA THR A 26 4.91 -9.05 -12.72
C THR A 26 4.78 -8.40 -14.11
N ALA A 27 4.36 -7.12 -14.15
CA ALA A 27 4.22 -6.38 -15.40
C ALA A 27 5.58 -6.06 -16.06
N LEU A 28 6.61 -5.72 -15.27
CA LEU A 28 7.97 -5.52 -15.78
C LEU A 28 8.53 -6.80 -16.41
N ARG A 29 8.29 -7.96 -15.80
CA ARG A 29 8.66 -9.26 -16.40
C ARG A 29 7.95 -9.51 -17.73
N ALA A 30 6.66 -9.15 -17.82
CA ALA A 30 5.91 -9.25 -19.06
C ALA A 30 6.45 -8.32 -20.17
N LEU A 31 7.06 -7.19 -19.80
CA LEU A 31 7.77 -6.29 -20.71
C LEU A 31 9.20 -6.75 -21.06
N GLY A 32 9.64 -7.93 -20.59
CA GLY A 32 10.96 -8.49 -20.88
C GLY A 32 12.09 -8.02 -19.97
N HIS A 33 11.78 -7.37 -18.82
CA HIS A 33 12.78 -7.05 -17.82
C HIS A 33 12.97 -8.21 -16.83
N ASP A 34 14.20 -8.40 -16.34
CA ASP A 34 14.52 -9.34 -15.26
C ASP A 34 14.29 -8.64 -13.91
N ALA A 35 13.05 -8.66 -13.42
CA ALA A 35 12.67 -8.00 -12.18
C ALA A 35 12.60 -9.00 -11.01
N LEU A 36 13.34 -8.72 -9.94
CA LEU A 36 13.41 -9.53 -8.72
C LEU A 36 12.65 -8.82 -7.59
N LEU A 37 11.67 -9.48 -6.97
CA LEU A 37 10.97 -8.98 -5.79
C LEU A 37 11.55 -9.66 -4.54
N ILE A 38 12.24 -8.90 -3.71
CA ILE A 38 13.03 -9.39 -2.58
C ILE A 38 12.34 -8.93 -1.29
N PRO A 39 11.66 -9.83 -0.58
CA PRO A 39 10.97 -9.47 0.67
C PRO A 39 11.97 -9.26 1.81
N THR A 40 11.66 -8.27 2.66
CA THR A 40 12.33 -8.02 3.93
C THR A 40 11.38 -8.28 5.09
N TYR A 41 11.91 -8.56 6.27
CA TYR A 41 11.22 -8.90 7.53
C TYR A 41 10.39 -10.18 7.47
N MET A 42 9.47 -10.32 6.53
CA MET A 42 8.54 -11.46 6.38
C MET A 42 8.17 -11.63 4.90
N PRO A 43 7.68 -12.82 4.50
CA PRO A 43 7.07 -12.98 3.17
C PRO A 43 5.92 -11.99 2.95
N ILE A 44 5.71 -11.61 1.70
CA ILE A 44 4.56 -10.76 1.33
C ILE A 44 3.26 -11.59 1.34
N THR A 45 2.13 -10.91 1.56
CA THR A 45 0.80 -11.47 1.40
C THR A 45 0.08 -10.65 0.34
N VAL A 46 -0.30 -11.29 -0.75
CA VAL A 46 -0.93 -10.69 -1.93
C VAL A 46 -2.15 -11.52 -2.36
N ASP A 47 -3.05 -10.91 -3.10
CA ASP A 47 -4.26 -11.55 -3.64
C ASP A 47 -4.09 -12.05 -5.09
N GLU A 48 -2.91 -11.82 -5.66
CA GLU A 48 -2.45 -12.32 -6.96
C GLU A 48 -1.35 -13.38 -6.76
N PRO A 49 -0.91 -14.08 -7.82
CA PRO A 49 0.25 -14.96 -7.73
C PRO A 49 1.48 -14.22 -7.19
N ASP A 50 2.09 -14.78 -6.14
CA ASP A 50 3.27 -14.19 -5.49
C ASP A 50 4.50 -14.29 -6.40
N ALA A 51 5.01 -13.14 -6.84
CA ALA A 51 6.20 -13.01 -7.67
C ALA A 51 7.50 -12.89 -6.86
N SER A 52 7.43 -12.91 -5.52
CA SER A 52 8.58 -12.66 -4.66
C SER A 52 9.56 -13.84 -4.59
N GLN A 53 10.81 -13.54 -4.25
CA GLN A 53 11.84 -14.53 -3.94
C GLN A 53 11.50 -15.24 -2.63
N LYS A 54 11.81 -16.54 -2.56
CA LYS A 54 11.61 -17.35 -1.33
C LYS A 54 12.52 -16.92 -0.18
N LYS A 55 13.66 -16.27 -0.49
CA LYS A 55 14.62 -15.79 0.50
C LYS A 55 14.16 -14.43 1.04
N VAL A 56 14.03 -14.35 2.36
CA VAL A 56 13.67 -13.11 3.08
C VAL A 56 14.92 -12.53 3.73
N PHE A 57 15.12 -11.22 3.53
CA PHE A 57 16.20 -10.48 4.18
C PHE A 57 15.67 -9.71 5.40
N PHE A 58 16.56 -9.32 6.32
CA PHE A 58 16.18 -8.68 7.58
C PHE A 58 15.09 -9.48 8.31
N GLY A 59 15.20 -10.81 8.32
CA GLY A 59 14.18 -11.68 8.92
C GLY A 59 13.79 -11.16 10.31
N GLY A 60 12.49 -10.96 10.56
CA GLY A 60 11.98 -10.27 11.75
C GLY A 60 12.53 -10.83 13.08
N VAL A 61 12.83 -12.15 13.12
CA VAL A 61 13.46 -12.78 14.28
C VAL A 61 14.92 -12.36 14.44
N ASN A 62 15.70 -12.35 13.34
CA ASN A 62 17.10 -11.94 13.38
C ASN A 62 17.21 -10.47 13.79
N VAL A 63 16.40 -9.61 13.18
CA VAL A 63 16.33 -8.18 13.50
C VAL A 63 15.98 -7.96 14.97
N TYR A 64 15.00 -8.70 15.51
CA TYR A 64 14.62 -8.61 16.92
C TYR A 64 15.77 -9.07 17.85
N LEU A 65 16.45 -10.17 17.53
CA LEU A 65 17.58 -10.69 18.32
C LEU A 65 18.76 -9.72 18.29
N GLU A 66 19.10 -9.17 17.12
CA GLU A 66 20.17 -8.17 16.99
C GLU A 66 19.84 -6.87 17.73
N GLN A 67 18.55 -6.49 17.80
CA GLN A 67 18.08 -5.32 18.55
C GLN A 67 18.24 -5.54 20.06
N LYS A 68 17.85 -6.69 20.60
CA LYS A 68 17.79 -6.96 22.05
C LYS A 68 19.10 -7.52 22.63
N PHE A 69 19.87 -8.27 21.86
CA PHE A 69 21.03 -9.00 22.35
C PHE A 69 22.29 -8.70 21.54
N TRP A 70 23.22 -8.00 22.16
CA TRP A 70 24.52 -7.65 21.56
C TRP A 70 25.27 -8.85 20.94
N LEU A 71 25.20 -10.03 21.56
CA LEU A 71 25.87 -11.24 21.10
C LEU A 71 25.47 -11.62 19.66
N PHE A 72 24.19 -11.46 19.27
CA PHE A 72 23.70 -11.84 17.95
C PHE A 72 24.22 -10.92 16.82
N ARG A 73 24.67 -9.71 17.13
CA ARG A 73 25.30 -8.80 16.16
C ARG A 73 26.64 -9.30 15.66
N HIS A 74 27.32 -10.15 16.46
CA HIS A 74 28.69 -10.64 16.22
C HIS A 74 28.72 -12.14 15.92
N THR A 75 27.59 -12.84 15.87
CA THR A 75 27.55 -14.27 15.56
C THR A 75 28.00 -14.55 14.12
N PRO A 76 28.81 -15.61 13.89
CA PRO A 76 29.17 -16.07 12.56
C PRO A 76 27.90 -16.45 11.75
N ARG A 77 27.89 -16.14 10.46
CA ARG A 77 26.74 -16.32 9.55
C ARG A 77 26.21 -17.76 9.46
N PHE A 78 27.05 -18.78 9.71
CA PHE A 78 26.59 -20.17 9.67
C PHE A 78 25.65 -20.51 10.83
N LEU A 79 25.74 -19.80 11.97
CA LEU A 79 24.84 -19.96 13.12
C LEU A 79 23.43 -19.38 12.83
N ASP A 80 23.28 -18.45 11.91
CA ASP A 80 21.97 -17.90 11.53
C ASP A 80 21.05 -19.00 10.93
N ARG A 81 21.63 -20.07 10.32
CA ARG A 81 20.87 -21.24 9.85
C ARG A 81 20.28 -22.06 10.99
N LEU A 82 20.94 -22.11 12.15
CA LEU A 82 20.46 -22.81 13.34
C LEU A 82 19.27 -22.07 14.00
N PHE A 83 19.24 -20.74 13.90
CA PHE A 83 18.14 -19.93 14.45
C PHE A 83 16.89 -19.90 13.56
N ASN A 84 16.97 -20.39 12.31
CA ASN A 84 15.83 -20.57 11.40
C ASN A 84 15.03 -21.85 11.65
N PHE A 85 15.33 -22.64 12.68
CA PHE A 85 14.52 -23.81 13.04
C PHE A 85 13.13 -23.40 13.52
N ARG A 86 12.09 -24.05 12.95
CA ARG A 86 10.66 -23.74 13.21
C ARG A 86 10.29 -23.73 14.70
N TRP A 87 10.92 -24.59 15.52
CA TRP A 87 10.66 -24.62 16.97
C TRP A 87 11.25 -23.39 17.68
N PHE A 88 12.46 -22.93 17.30
CA PHE A 88 13.11 -21.75 17.85
C PHE A 88 12.34 -20.48 17.44
N LEU A 89 11.92 -20.37 16.18
CA LEU A 89 11.07 -19.30 15.67
C LEU A 89 9.73 -19.24 16.42
N LYS A 90 9.13 -20.41 16.71
CA LYS A 90 7.88 -20.53 17.47
C LYS A 90 8.06 -20.17 18.95
N TRP A 91 9.24 -20.40 19.51
CA TRP A 91 9.60 -20.00 20.86
C TRP A 91 9.81 -18.49 20.96
N VAL A 92 10.62 -17.89 20.05
CA VAL A 92 10.88 -16.44 20.01
C VAL A 92 9.61 -15.65 19.65
N SER A 93 8.76 -16.15 18.77
CA SER A 93 7.49 -15.45 18.41
C SER A 93 6.54 -15.27 19.59
N ARG A 94 6.59 -16.13 20.61
CA ARG A 94 5.83 -15.95 21.86
C ARG A 94 6.26 -14.71 22.66
N PHE A 95 7.51 -14.28 22.51
CA PHE A 95 8.04 -13.08 23.14
C PHE A 95 7.93 -11.84 22.25
N ALA A 96 7.99 -12.02 20.92
CA ALA A 96 7.89 -10.93 19.95
C ALA A 96 6.48 -10.32 19.81
N VAL A 97 5.43 -11.06 20.19
CA VAL A 97 4.01 -10.63 20.07
C VAL A 97 3.62 -9.47 21.00
N LYS A 98 4.49 -9.04 21.92
CA LYS A 98 4.25 -7.90 22.84
C LYS A 98 5.22 -6.74 22.62
N THR A 99 5.61 -6.46 21.38
CA THR A 99 6.46 -5.30 21.11
C THR A 99 5.69 -4.01 21.42
N LYS A 100 6.19 -3.22 22.36
CA LYS A 100 5.61 -1.91 22.69
C LYS A 100 5.92 -0.92 21.55
N TYR A 101 5.05 0.06 21.32
CA TYR A 101 5.27 1.12 20.32
C TYR A 101 6.62 1.82 20.47
N SER A 102 7.10 2.06 21.68
CA SER A 102 8.43 2.63 21.96
C SER A 102 9.60 1.76 21.45
N GLU A 103 9.41 0.44 21.33
CA GLU A 103 10.44 -0.46 20.80
C GLU A 103 10.49 -0.43 19.27
N LEU A 104 9.39 -0.02 18.61
CA LEU A 104 9.32 0.14 17.16
C LEU A 104 10.09 1.38 16.68
N GLY A 105 10.06 2.48 17.44
CA GLY A 105 10.82 3.70 17.14
C GLY A 105 12.32 3.44 17.16
N ASP A 106 12.85 2.87 18.24
CA ASP A 106 14.26 2.50 18.37
C ASP A 106 14.72 1.53 17.26
N LEU A 107 13.87 0.57 16.90
CA LEU A 107 14.16 -0.36 15.81
C LEU A 107 14.23 0.35 14.47
N THR A 108 13.28 1.24 14.20
CA THR A 108 13.22 2.01 12.95
C THR A 108 14.43 2.94 12.81
N ILE A 109 14.81 3.63 13.89
CA ILE A 109 16.03 4.45 13.93
C ILE A 109 17.25 3.59 13.59
N SER A 110 17.39 2.46 14.27
CA SER A 110 18.53 1.56 14.03
C SER A 110 18.56 0.99 12.60
N MET A 111 17.40 0.71 12.00
CA MET A 111 17.29 0.30 10.60
C MET A 111 17.72 1.43 9.65
N LEU A 112 17.34 2.67 9.95
CA LEU A 112 17.72 3.85 9.17
C LEU A 112 19.21 4.23 9.34
N GLU A 113 19.86 3.88 10.45
CA GLU A 113 21.30 3.98 10.63
C GLU A 113 22.08 3.01 9.72
N GLY A 114 21.43 2.00 9.19
CA GLY A 114 21.95 1.10 8.17
C GLY A 114 23.21 0.35 8.61
N ALA A 115 24.32 0.57 7.91
CA ALA A 115 25.61 -0.07 8.24
C ALA A 115 26.20 0.38 9.59
N ASN A 116 25.73 1.48 10.17
CA ASN A 116 26.12 1.97 11.48
C ASN A 116 25.16 1.54 12.59
N GLY A 117 24.00 0.99 12.22
CA GLY A 117 22.97 0.53 13.16
C GLY A 117 23.23 -0.89 13.65
N LYS A 118 22.35 -1.35 14.52
CA LYS A 118 22.43 -2.71 15.12
C LYS A 118 22.21 -3.81 14.08
N GLN A 119 21.61 -3.50 12.93
CA GLN A 119 21.34 -4.42 11.81
C GLN A 119 22.39 -4.35 10.69
N ALA A 120 23.57 -3.82 10.96
CA ALA A 120 24.68 -3.72 9.98
C ALA A 120 24.99 -5.06 9.28
N LYS A 121 24.89 -6.18 10.01
CA LYS A 121 25.07 -7.54 9.47
C LYS A 121 24.03 -7.89 8.41
N GLU A 122 22.76 -7.52 8.61
CA GLU A 122 21.69 -7.77 7.65
C GLU A 122 21.83 -6.88 6.41
N VAL A 123 22.25 -5.62 6.59
CA VAL A 123 22.59 -4.73 5.46
C VAL A 123 23.70 -5.35 4.60
N GLN A 124 24.76 -5.86 5.24
CA GLN A 124 25.87 -6.50 4.51
C GLN A 124 25.43 -7.76 3.75
N LYS A 125 24.55 -8.59 4.33
CA LYS A 125 23.97 -9.76 3.65
C LYS A 125 23.17 -9.36 2.41
N LEU A 126 22.37 -8.28 2.49
CA LEU A 126 21.62 -7.74 1.34
C LEU A 126 22.60 -7.26 0.25
N VAL A 127 23.63 -6.52 0.61
CA VAL A 127 24.64 -6.01 -0.32
C VAL A 127 25.37 -7.14 -1.04
N GLU A 128 25.78 -8.19 -0.32
CA GLU A 128 26.43 -9.36 -0.91
C GLU A 128 25.50 -10.09 -1.90
N PHE A 129 24.24 -10.28 -1.52
CA PHE A 129 23.25 -10.85 -2.42
C PHE A 129 23.08 -10.01 -3.69
N LEU A 130 22.97 -8.69 -3.56
CA LEU A 130 22.84 -7.80 -4.72
C LEU A 130 24.09 -7.81 -5.61
N LYS A 131 25.29 -8.00 -5.03
CA LYS A 131 26.54 -8.20 -5.83
C LYS A 131 26.47 -9.44 -6.68
N ASP A 132 25.94 -10.54 -6.13
CA ASP A 132 25.80 -11.80 -6.86
C ASP A 132 24.73 -11.68 -7.96
N GLU A 133 23.64 -10.99 -7.69
CA GLU A 133 22.53 -10.77 -8.63
C GLU A 133 22.85 -9.73 -9.72
N LYS A 134 23.79 -8.81 -9.49
CA LYS A 134 24.24 -7.77 -10.43
C LYS A 134 23.09 -6.99 -11.07
N PRO A 135 22.22 -6.33 -10.25
CA PRO A 135 21.14 -5.54 -10.79
C PRO A 135 21.65 -4.28 -11.50
N ASP A 136 20.95 -3.84 -12.54
CA ASP A 136 21.17 -2.55 -13.20
C ASP A 136 20.60 -1.38 -12.36
N ALA A 137 19.57 -1.65 -11.56
CA ALA A 137 18.95 -0.69 -10.64
C ALA A 137 18.37 -1.39 -9.41
N VAL A 138 18.31 -0.67 -8.28
CA VAL A 138 17.68 -1.11 -7.03
C VAL A 138 16.56 -0.15 -6.65
N ILE A 139 15.38 -0.68 -6.29
CA ILE A 139 14.22 0.09 -5.84
C ILE A 139 13.81 -0.38 -4.46
N PHE A 140 13.77 0.53 -3.50
CA PHE A 140 13.19 0.29 -2.18
C PHE A 140 11.71 0.67 -2.17
N THR A 141 10.90 -0.17 -1.53
CA THR A 141 9.44 0.02 -1.48
C THR A 141 9.00 1.19 -0.59
N ASN A 142 9.84 1.60 0.37
CA ASN A 142 9.57 2.74 1.25
C ASN A 142 10.86 3.36 1.80
N ALA A 143 10.75 4.58 2.33
CA ALA A 143 11.89 5.34 2.87
C ALA A 143 12.42 4.77 4.20
N LEU A 144 11.62 3.99 4.94
CA LEU A 144 12.03 3.37 6.21
C LEU A 144 13.12 2.30 6.01
N LEU A 145 13.30 1.81 4.79
CA LEU A 145 14.36 0.87 4.40
C LEU A 145 15.63 1.58 3.88
N SER A 146 15.63 2.92 3.81
CA SER A 146 16.70 3.68 3.16
C SER A 146 18.07 3.58 3.85
N GLY A 147 18.16 3.05 5.06
CA GLY A 147 19.44 2.85 5.77
C GLY A 147 20.45 1.97 5.02
N ALA A 148 19.99 1.06 4.15
CA ALA A 148 20.86 0.26 3.32
C ALA A 148 21.40 0.98 2.07
N VAL A 149 20.76 2.09 1.66
CA VAL A 149 21.06 2.79 0.40
C VAL A 149 22.51 3.30 0.32
N PRO A 150 23.07 3.98 1.34
CA PRO A 150 24.44 4.45 1.27
C PRO A 150 25.45 3.31 1.03
N GLU A 151 25.26 2.18 1.68
CA GLU A 151 26.16 1.04 1.57
C GLU A 151 26.04 0.33 0.20
N ILE A 152 24.81 0.20 -0.33
CA ILE A 152 24.59 -0.33 -1.69
C ILE A 152 25.25 0.60 -2.71
N LYS A 153 25.04 1.90 -2.61
CA LYS A 153 25.64 2.87 -3.54
C LYS A 153 27.15 2.83 -3.53
N ARG A 154 27.75 2.68 -2.33
CA ARG A 154 29.21 2.60 -2.15
C ARG A 154 29.79 1.32 -2.77
N GLN A 155 29.08 0.19 -2.67
CA GLN A 155 29.64 -1.11 -3.06
C GLN A 155 29.25 -1.59 -4.46
N LEU A 156 28.09 -1.16 -5.00
CA LEU A 156 27.60 -1.59 -6.31
C LEU A 156 27.67 -0.51 -7.39
N ALA A 157 27.72 0.76 -7.00
CA ALA A 157 27.71 1.92 -7.92
C ALA A 157 26.51 1.96 -8.89
N VAL A 158 25.39 1.29 -8.55
CA VAL A 158 24.15 1.28 -9.35
C VAL A 158 23.20 2.39 -8.91
N PRO A 159 22.28 2.86 -9.78
CA PRO A 159 21.21 3.77 -9.37
C PRO A 159 20.30 3.10 -8.35
N VAL A 160 19.96 3.85 -7.28
CA VAL A 160 19.08 3.41 -6.20
C VAL A 160 17.90 4.36 -6.09
N PHE A 161 16.70 3.82 -6.13
CA PHE A 161 15.44 4.54 -6.01
C PHE A 161 14.72 4.16 -4.71
N VAL A 162 13.95 5.10 -4.19
CA VAL A 162 13.13 4.87 -2.98
C VAL A 162 11.71 5.32 -3.27
N THR A 163 10.74 4.42 -3.11
CA THR A 163 9.34 4.73 -3.29
C THR A 163 8.76 5.31 -2.01
N LEU A 164 7.99 6.39 -2.13
CA LEU A 164 7.22 7.02 -1.06
C LEU A 164 5.76 6.61 -1.24
N GLN A 165 5.18 5.89 -0.27
CA GLN A 165 3.83 5.32 -0.43
C GLN A 165 3.09 5.02 0.89
N GLY A 166 3.18 5.93 1.88
CA GLY A 166 2.51 5.84 3.17
C GLY A 166 3.49 5.75 4.34
N ASP A 167 4.70 6.25 4.17
CA ASP A 167 5.76 6.27 5.19
C ASP A 167 5.39 7.20 6.36
N ASP A 168 4.74 8.32 6.07
CA ASP A 168 4.20 9.29 7.02
C ASP A 168 3.23 8.66 8.01
N ILE A 169 2.36 7.77 7.55
CA ILE A 169 1.36 7.09 8.39
C ILE A 169 2.03 6.32 9.54
N PHE A 170 3.15 5.65 9.23
CA PHE A 170 3.92 4.94 10.26
C PHE A 170 4.71 5.92 11.15
N LEU A 171 5.32 6.94 10.56
CA LEU A 171 6.14 7.90 11.29
C LEU A 171 5.30 8.75 12.26
N ASP A 172 4.04 9.03 11.94
CA ASP A 172 3.12 9.77 12.81
C ASP A 172 2.67 8.99 14.05
N GLU A 173 2.81 7.66 14.06
CA GLU A 173 2.57 6.81 15.23
C GLU A 173 3.74 6.83 16.24
N LEU A 174 4.90 7.37 15.85
CA LEU A 174 6.09 7.46 16.70
C LEU A 174 6.03 8.70 17.60
N SER A 175 6.84 8.72 18.65
CA SER A 175 7.04 9.94 19.44
C SER A 175 7.61 11.08 18.58
N PRO A 176 7.39 12.36 18.94
CA PRO A 176 7.92 13.49 18.20
C PRO A 176 9.45 13.43 18.00
N GLU A 177 10.18 12.98 19.02
CA GLU A 177 11.65 12.85 18.98
C GLU A 177 12.09 11.75 18.03
N GLU A 178 11.46 10.56 18.09
CA GLU A 178 11.76 9.43 17.21
C GLU A 178 11.42 9.78 15.76
N ARG A 179 10.26 10.41 15.52
CA ARG A 179 9.85 10.88 14.19
C ARG A 179 10.86 11.87 13.60
N ALA A 180 11.28 12.87 14.38
CA ALA A 180 12.27 13.84 13.97
C ALA A 180 13.61 13.17 13.62
N LYS A 181 14.05 12.21 14.44
CA LYS A 181 15.27 11.44 14.20
C LYS A 181 15.18 10.56 12.95
N CYS A 182 14.05 9.90 12.73
CA CYS A 182 13.80 9.13 11.51
C CYS A 182 13.85 10.03 10.26
N ALA A 183 13.19 11.19 10.29
CA ALA A 183 13.21 12.15 9.18
C ALA A 183 14.62 12.67 8.88
N GLU A 184 15.43 12.95 9.92
CA GLU A 184 16.85 13.33 9.78
C GLU A 184 17.65 12.23 9.06
N LEU A 185 17.51 10.98 9.50
CA LEU A 185 18.22 9.84 8.93
C LEU A 185 17.78 9.55 7.48
N ILE A 186 16.48 9.65 7.18
CA ILE A 186 15.96 9.50 5.81
C ILE A 186 16.58 10.58 4.89
N ARG A 187 16.64 11.84 5.34
CA ARG A 187 17.33 12.92 4.57
C ARG A 187 18.80 12.64 4.37
N ALA A 188 19.49 12.15 5.41
CA ALA A 188 20.91 11.82 5.32
C ALA A 188 21.16 10.70 4.30
N ASN A 189 20.39 9.62 4.37
CA ASN A 189 20.42 8.51 3.41
C ASN A 189 20.04 8.96 2.00
N GLY A 190 19.14 9.93 1.91
CA GLY A 190 18.66 10.53 0.67
C GLY A 190 19.74 11.13 -0.22
N ARG A 191 20.90 11.50 0.33
CA ARG A 191 22.06 11.96 -0.44
C ARG A 191 22.62 10.88 -1.38
N ALA A 192 22.38 9.62 -1.07
CA ALA A 192 22.79 8.48 -1.88
C ALA A 192 21.66 7.96 -2.80
N VAL A 193 20.42 8.41 -2.62
CA VAL A 193 19.26 8.08 -3.46
C VAL A 193 19.39 8.78 -4.80
N THR A 194 19.17 8.06 -5.89
CA THR A 194 19.21 8.60 -7.26
C THR A 194 17.97 9.45 -7.54
N ALA A 195 16.78 8.93 -7.23
CA ALA A 195 15.51 9.66 -7.23
C ALA A 195 14.51 8.97 -6.32
N TYR A 196 13.58 9.73 -5.78
CA TYR A 196 12.40 9.20 -5.11
C TYR A 196 11.27 8.96 -6.12
N ILE A 197 10.40 7.99 -5.82
CA ILE A 197 9.22 7.68 -6.62
C ILE A 197 7.99 7.85 -5.74
N SER A 198 7.07 8.73 -6.11
CA SER A 198 5.79 8.91 -5.43
C SER A 198 4.64 8.33 -6.25
N THR A 199 3.57 7.93 -5.58
CA THR A 199 2.38 7.32 -6.20
C THR A 199 1.34 8.33 -6.69
N SER A 200 1.48 9.62 -6.36
CA SER A 200 0.64 10.73 -6.80
C SER A 200 1.40 12.04 -6.71
N ALA A 201 0.95 13.08 -7.44
CA ALA A 201 1.53 14.41 -7.34
C ALA A 201 1.29 15.00 -5.95
N TYR A 202 0.07 14.83 -5.42
CA TYR A 202 -0.26 15.20 -4.05
C TYR A 202 0.75 14.63 -3.04
N TYR A 203 1.00 13.31 -3.12
CA TYR A 203 1.87 12.65 -2.14
C TYR A 203 3.34 13.03 -2.32
N ALA A 204 3.76 13.37 -3.55
CA ALA A 204 5.10 13.91 -3.81
C ALA A 204 5.29 15.27 -3.12
N ASP A 205 4.32 16.18 -3.23
CA ASP A 205 4.35 17.49 -2.60
C ASP A 205 4.30 17.38 -1.06
N HIS A 206 3.41 16.52 -0.56
CA HIS A 206 3.28 16.25 0.87
C HIS A 206 4.59 15.72 1.47
N MET A 207 5.19 14.70 0.87
CA MET A 207 6.41 14.07 1.39
C MET A 207 7.66 14.92 1.21
N ALA A 208 7.71 15.80 0.18
CA ALA A 208 8.75 16.79 0.06
C ALA A 208 8.78 17.70 1.29
N GLY A 209 7.62 18.22 1.70
CA GLY A 209 7.52 19.05 2.92
C GLY A 209 7.73 18.24 4.20
N TYR A 210 7.12 17.07 4.32
CA TYR A 210 7.15 16.22 5.51
C TYR A 210 8.57 15.74 5.86
N LEU A 211 9.31 15.24 4.86
CA LEU A 211 10.68 14.76 5.04
C LEU A 211 11.74 15.85 4.82
N GLY A 212 11.38 17.03 4.29
CA GLY A 212 12.33 18.09 3.92
C GLY A 212 13.21 17.66 2.73
N LEU A 213 12.62 17.01 1.72
CA LEU A 213 13.28 16.61 0.48
C LEU A 213 13.05 17.68 -0.60
N ALA A 214 14.01 17.83 -1.52
CA ALA A 214 13.80 18.68 -2.68
C ALA A 214 12.76 18.08 -3.61
N ARG A 215 11.70 18.83 -3.96
CA ARG A 215 10.53 18.31 -4.72
C ARG A 215 10.93 17.77 -6.10
N ASP A 216 11.91 18.35 -6.74
CA ASP A 216 12.44 17.96 -8.05
C ASP A 216 13.17 16.60 -8.04
N THR A 217 13.58 16.11 -6.87
CA THR A 217 14.13 14.77 -6.70
C THR A 217 13.05 13.68 -6.64
N ILE A 218 11.76 14.07 -6.56
CA ILE A 218 10.64 13.14 -6.43
C ILE A 218 9.90 13.06 -7.78
N ARG A 219 9.98 11.90 -8.41
CA ARG A 219 9.27 11.58 -9.64
C ARG A 219 7.91 10.94 -9.31
N VAL A 220 6.90 11.19 -10.11
CA VAL A 220 5.58 10.59 -9.93
C VAL A 220 5.41 9.43 -10.89
N ILE A 221 5.10 8.26 -10.36
CA ILE A 221 4.67 7.08 -11.12
C ILE A 221 3.37 6.59 -10.49
N GLU A 222 2.28 6.80 -11.20
CA GLU A 222 0.95 6.43 -10.74
C GLU A 222 0.85 4.92 -10.50
N PRO A 223 0.07 4.47 -9.50
CA PRO A 223 -0.11 3.05 -9.23
C PRO A 223 -0.90 2.39 -10.36
N GLY A 224 -0.50 1.19 -10.73
CA GLY A 224 -1.19 0.40 -11.75
C GLY A 224 -1.88 -0.82 -11.17
N LEU A 225 -2.99 -1.20 -11.79
CA LEU A 225 -3.79 -2.36 -11.44
C LEU A 225 -3.65 -3.45 -12.51
N ASN A 226 -3.57 -4.70 -12.08
CA ASN A 226 -3.73 -5.84 -12.98
C ASN A 226 -5.21 -5.94 -13.39
N LEU A 227 -5.50 -5.62 -14.64
CA LEU A 227 -6.87 -5.56 -15.16
C LEU A 227 -7.47 -6.93 -15.51
N LYS A 228 -6.73 -8.02 -15.34
CA LYS A 228 -7.22 -9.36 -15.63
C LYS A 228 -8.44 -9.70 -14.74
N GLY A 229 -9.56 -10.00 -15.37
CA GLY A 229 -10.82 -10.30 -14.68
C GLY A 229 -11.65 -9.07 -14.29
N HIS A 230 -11.05 -7.87 -14.27
CA HIS A 230 -11.80 -6.63 -14.13
C HIS A 230 -12.46 -6.21 -15.45
N GLY A 231 -13.54 -5.41 -15.34
CA GLY A 231 -14.28 -4.94 -16.51
C GLY A 231 -15.19 -6.02 -17.10
N GLY A 232 -15.68 -5.76 -18.31
CA GLY A 232 -16.75 -6.51 -18.94
C GLY A 232 -18.08 -5.83 -18.73
N ALA A 233 -19.15 -6.31 -19.40
CA ALA A 233 -20.48 -5.81 -19.11
C ALA A 233 -20.75 -6.01 -17.62
N ALA A 234 -21.05 -4.93 -16.89
CA ALA A 234 -21.52 -5.03 -15.53
C ALA A 234 -22.66 -6.08 -15.51
N ASP A 235 -22.63 -6.98 -14.54
CA ASP A 235 -23.75 -7.89 -14.36
C ASP A 235 -25.01 -7.02 -14.30
N PRO A 236 -26.01 -7.26 -15.19
CA PRO A 236 -27.21 -6.43 -15.17
C PRO A 236 -27.71 -6.40 -13.74
N ARG A 237 -27.91 -5.21 -13.18
CA ARG A 237 -28.36 -5.06 -11.79
C ARG A 237 -29.61 -5.91 -11.52
N GLY A 238 -30.46 -6.10 -12.55
CA GLY A 238 -31.74 -6.77 -12.42
C GLY A 238 -32.57 -6.10 -11.32
N ASP A 239 -33.26 -6.91 -10.53
CA ASP A 239 -34.09 -6.45 -9.40
C ASP A 239 -33.31 -6.33 -8.08
N ARG A 240 -31.95 -6.48 -8.08
CA ARG A 240 -31.19 -6.31 -6.85
C ARG A 240 -31.28 -4.89 -6.32
N PRO A 241 -31.37 -4.69 -4.99
CA PRO A 241 -31.37 -3.36 -4.40
C PRO A 241 -30.07 -2.63 -4.66
N LEU A 242 -30.13 -1.29 -4.68
CA LEU A 242 -28.94 -0.43 -4.69
C LEU A 242 -28.04 -0.78 -3.50
N THR A 243 -26.73 -0.75 -3.72
CA THR A 243 -25.76 -1.23 -2.70
C THR A 243 -24.60 -0.27 -2.58
N VAL A 244 -24.38 0.26 -1.38
CA VAL A 244 -23.18 0.98 -0.98
C VAL A 244 -22.11 -0.05 -0.61
N GLY A 245 -20.94 0.03 -1.22
CA GLY A 245 -19.80 -0.83 -0.92
C GLY A 245 -18.76 -0.15 -0.04
N PHE A 246 -18.17 -0.89 0.88
CA PHE A 246 -16.92 -0.52 1.55
C PHE A 246 -15.91 -1.64 1.33
N PHE A 247 -14.75 -1.31 0.77
CA PHE A 247 -13.68 -2.28 0.49
C PHE A 247 -12.32 -1.73 0.93
N ALA A 248 -11.90 -2.09 2.13
CA ALA A 248 -10.60 -1.76 2.71
C ALA A 248 -10.34 -2.64 3.94
N ARG A 249 -9.15 -2.55 4.52
CA ARG A 249 -8.96 -3.08 5.88
C ARG A 249 -10.04 -2.49 6.79
N ILE A 250 -10.70 -3.33 7.57
CA ILE A 250 -11.71 -2.86 8.53
C ILE A 250 -10.98 -2.36 9.76
N ALA A 251 -10.75 -1.05 9.80
CA ALA A 251 -9.97 -0.37 10.83
C ALA A 251 -10.40 1.09 10.95
N PRO A 252 -10.22 1.73 12.12
CA PRO A 252 -10.62 3.13 12.34
C PRO A 252 -10.06 4.09 11.29
N GLU A 253 -8.81 3.92 10.92
CA GLU A 253 -8.12 4.78 9.96
C GLU A 253 -8.69 4.70 8.52
N LYS A 254 -9.45 3.66 8.18
CA LYS A 254 -10.16 3.53 6.90
C LYS A 254 -11.59 4.09 6.92
N GLY A 255 -12.04 4.56 8.07
CA GLY A 255 -13.30 5.29 8.19
C GLY A 255 -14.55 4.43 8.10
N PHE A 256 -14.50 3.13 8.44
CA PHE A 256 -15.70 2.29 8.41
C PHE A 256 -16.84 2.84 9.29
N HIS A 257 -16.52 3.43 10.44
CA HIS A 257 -17.49 4.09 11.31
C HIS A 257 -18.19 5.28 10.61
N HIS A 258 -17.49 6.06 9.79
CA HIS A 258 -18.09 7.15 9.03
C HIS A 258 -19.07 6.65 7.97
N VAL A 259 -18.73 5.52 7.29
CA VAL A 259 -19.67 4.90 6.34
C VAL A 259 -20.93 4.43 7.05
N VAL A 260 -20.78 3.78 8.22
CA VAL A 260 -21.93 3.30 9.02
C VAL A 260 -22.82 4.49 9.46
N GLU A 261 -22.22 5.58 9.97
CA GLU A 261 -22.96 6.78 10.36
C GLU A 261 -23.70 7.43 9.18
N ALA A 262 -23.00 7.63 8.07
CA ALA A 262 -23.58 8.23 6.87
C ALA A 262 -24.68 7.33 6.28
N TYR A 263 -24.49 6.01 6.30
CA TYR A 263 -25.50 5.06 5.84
C TYR A 263 -26.75 5.07 6.72
N ILE A 264 -26.60 5.07 8.05
CA ILE A 264 -27.74 5.21 8.98
C ILE A 264 -28.50 6.51 8.69
N LYS A 265 -27.79 7.63 8.54
CA LYS A 265 -28.39 8.93 8.21
C LYS A 265 -29.12 8.91 6.88
N LEU A 266 -28.52 8.34 5.82
CA LEU A 266 -29.15 8.16 4.53
C LEU A 266 -30.50 7.41 4.66
N ARG A 267 -30.51 6.30 5.38
CA ARG A 267 -31.70 5.44 5.56
C ARG A 267 -32.80 6.08 6.42
N GLN A 268 -32.45 7.04 7.27
CA GLN A 268 -33.39 7.80 8.10
C GLN A 268 -33.91 9.07 7.42
N THR A 269 -33.29 9.48 6.29
CA THR A 269 -33.71 10.68 5.56
C THR A 269 -34.95 10.39 4.71
N PRO A 270 -36.09 11.09 4.92
CA PRO A 270 -37.29 10.86 4.14
C PRO A 270 -37.06 11.09 2.62
N GLY A 271 -37.53 10.15 1.81
CA GLY A 271 -37.37 10.23 0.34
C GLY A 271 -35.98 9.85 -0.18
N ALA A 272 -35.03 9.55 0.66
CA ALA A 272 -33.73 9.05 0.23
C ALA A 272 -33.84 7.65 -0.38
N PRO A 273 -32.96 7.29 -1.33
CA PRO A 273 -33.00 5.98 -1.96
C PRO A 273 -32.69 4.85 -0.96
N VAL A 274 -33.47 3.78 -1.04
CA VAL A 274 -33.24 2.58 -0.24
C VAL A 274 -32.05 1.82 -0.83
N ALA A 275 -31.06 1.57 0.00
CA ALA A 275 -29.86 0.82 -0.38
C ALA A 275 -29.43 -0.15 0.71
N LYS A 276 -28.66 -1.18 0.34
CA LYS A 276 -27.92 -2.06 1.26
C LYS A 276 -26.51 -1.51 1.52
N LEU A 277 -25.91 -1.93 2.62
CA LEU A 277 -24.51 -1.72 2.92
C LEU A 277 -23.76 -3.05 2.83
N LYS A 278 -22.81 -3.16 1.89
CA LYS A 278 -21.98 -4.33 1.69
C LYS A 278 -20.53 -4.02 2.00
N VAL A 279 -19.91 -4.82 2.86
CA VAL A 279 -18.58 -4.56 3.39
C VAL A 279 -17.66 -5.73 3.10
N SER A 280 -16.44 -5.45 2.68
CA SER A 280 -15.40 -6.45 2.54
C SER A 280 -14.02 -5.87 2.85
N GLY A 281 -13.09 -6.75 3.18
CA GLY A 281 -11.70 -6.43 3.49
C GLY A 281 -11.19 -7.15 4.73
N TRP A 282 -9.90 -7.09 4.91
CA TRP A 282 -9.26 -7.79 6.02
C TRP A 282 -9.64 -7.18 7.38
N LEU A 283 -10.15 -8.03 8.28
CA LEU A 283 -10.44 -7.70 9.67
C LEU A 283 -9.40 -8.37 10.60
N GLY A 284 -8.46 -7.55 11.08
CA GLY A 284 -7.46 -8.00 12.07
C GLY A 284 -8.08 -8.16 13.46
N GLU A 285 -7.55 -9.09 14.26
CA GLU A 285 -8.06 -9.37 15.61
C GLU A 285 -8.14 -8.11 16.50
N LYS A 286 -7.14 -7.23 16.41
CA LYS A 286 -7.12 -5.96 17.16
C LYS A 286 -8.30 -5.03 16.85
N ASN A 287 -8.91 -5.17 15.67
CA ASN A 287 -10.02 -4.32 15.21
C ASN A 287 -11.39 -5.01 15.33
N ARG A 288 -11.47 -6.24 15.86
CA ARG A 288 -12.72 -6.97 16.01
C ARG A 288 -13.74 -6.23 16.87
N ALA A 289 -13.32 -5.74 18.03
CA ALA A 289 -14.19 -4.95 18.92
C ALA A 289 -14.71 -3.67 18.26
N TYR A 290 -13.87 -2.97 17.49
CA TYR A 290 -14.26 -1.82 16.70
C TYR A 290 -15.32 -2.17 15.65
N TYR A 291 -15.12 -3.27 14.91
CA TYR A 291 -16.08 -3.75 13.92
C TYR A 291 -17.42 -4.11 14.57
N GLU A 292 -17.41 -4.88 15.64
CA GLU A 292 -18.62 -5.28 16.38
C GLU A 292 -19.40 -4.07 16.92
N GLN A 293 -18.70 -3.02 17.35
CA GLN A 293 -19.34 -1.76 17.74
C GLN A 293 -20.13 -1.14 16.58
N GLN A 294 -19.58 -1.15 15.36
CA GLN A 294 -20.28 -0.59 14.20
C GLN A 294 -21.49 -1.46 13.79
N VAL A 295 -21.36 -2.78 13.87
CA VAL A 295 -22.50 -3.72 13.62
C VAL A 295 -23.63 -3.47 14.62
N LYS A 296 -23.32 -3.28 15.92
CA LYS A 296 -24.33 -2.93 16.95
C LYS A 296 -25.04 -1.60 16.66
N ARG A 297 -24.34 -0.62 16.07
CA ARG A 297 -24.99 0.65 15.66
C ARG A 297 -25.99 0.42 14.53
N LEU A 298 -25.68 -0.43 13.54
CA LEU A 298 -26.61 -0.83 12.48
C LEU A 298 -27.81 -1.58 13.06
N GLU A 299 -27.60 -2.48 14.00
CA GLU A 299 -28.66 -3.21 14.69
C GLU A 299 -29.60 -2.27 15.46
N ALA A 300 -29.03 -1.34 16.23
CA ALA A 300 -29.81 -0.33 16.97
C ALA A 300 -30.62 0.59 16.06
N ALA A 301 -30.15 0.83 14.82
CA ALA A 301 -30.88 1.55 13.78
C ALA A 301 -31.92 0.71 13.00
N GLY A 302 -32.04 -0.59 13.29
CA GLY A 302 -32.94 -1.52 12.59
C GLY A 302 -32.49 -1.87 11.16
N LEU A 303 -31.20 -1.72 10.84
CA LEU A 303 -30.63 -1.86 9.50
C LEU A 303 -29.78 -3.12 9.30
N LEU A 304 -29.77 -4.05 10.28
CA LEU A 304 -28.95 -5.25 10.22
C LEU A 304 -29.33 -6.18 9.05
N ALA A 305 -30.61 -6.22 8.67
CA ALA A 305 -31.09 -7.02 7.54
C ALA A 305 -30.59 -6.48 6.17
N ASP A 306 -30.19 -5.22 6.09
CA ASP A 306 -29.64 -4.58 4.91
C ASP A 306 -28.11 -4.50 4.93
N PHE A 307 -27.46 -5.10 5.93
CA PHE A 307 -26.01 -5.16 6.07
C PHE A 307 -25.47 -6.54 5.71
N GLU A 308 -24.41 -6.57 4.93
CA GLU A 308 -23.71 -7.80 4.54
C GLU A 308 -22.20 -7.63 4.68
N HIS A 309 -21.53 -8.53 5.39
CA HIS A 309 -20.08 -8.64 5.41
C HIS A 309 -19.64 -9.86 4.60
N VAL A 310 -18.83 -9.63 3.55
CA VAL A 310 -18.38 -10.66 2.61
C VAL A 310 -16.87 -10.79 2.69
N GLU A 311 -16.37 -11.99 2.84
CA GLU A 311 -14.93 -12.24 2.70
C GLU A 311 -14.52 -12.23 1.23
N SER A 312 -13.45 -11.52 0.92
CA SER A 312 -12.89 -11.43 -0.44
C SER A 312 -11.36 -11.66 -0.40
N PRO A 313 -10.94 -12.89 -0.07
CA PRO A 313 -9.52 -13.20 0.16
C PRO A 313 -8.69 -13.22 -1.12
N GLY A 314 -9.30 -13.45 -2.28
CA GLY A 314 -8.61 -13.55 -3.56
C GLY A 314 -9.05 -12.51 -4.59
N HIS A 315 -8.26 -12.37 -5.63
CA HIS A 315 -8.52 -11.43 -6.73
C HIS A 315 -9.93 -11.62 -7.36
N ALA A 316 -10.33 -12.85 -7.63
CA ALA A 316 -11.65 -13.13 -8.20
C ALA A 316 -12.80 -12.76 -7.25
N ASP A 317 -12.61 -12.92 -5.92
CA ASP A 317 -13.60 -12.56 -4.91
C ASP A 317 -13.74 -11.02 -4.83
N LYS A 318 -12.62 -10.32 -4.89
CA LYS A 318 -12.58 -8.87 -4.97
C LYS A 318 -13.34 -8.33 -6.18
N VAL A 319 -13.10 -8.90 -7.37
CA VAL A 319 -13.82 -8.53 -8.59
C VAL A 319 -15.33 -8.78 -8.43
N ARG A 320 -15.74 -9.93 -7.91
CA ARG A 320 -17.17 -10.22 -7.64
C ARG A 320 -17.78 -9.23 -6.66
N PHE A 321 -17.04 -8.86 -5.59
CA PHE A 321 -17.48 -7.83 -4.66
C PHE A 321 -17.71 -6.50 -5.38
N MET A 322 -16.73 -6.01 -6.14
CA MET A 322 -16.84 -4.73 -6.86
C MET A 322 -18.03 -4.72 -7.83
N ARG A 323 -18.28 -5.81 -8.54
CA ARG A 323 -19.45 -5.93 -9.45
C ARG A 323 -20.79 -6.00 -8.73
N SER A 324 -20.81 -6.32 -7.44
CA SER A 324 -22.04 -6.45 -6.65
C SER A 324 -22.49 -5.16 -5.97
N ILE A 325 -21.75 -4.07 -6.11
CA ILE A 325 -22.04 -2.75 -5.52
C ILE A 325 -22.33 -1.71 -6.59
N ASP A 326 -23.03 -0.62 -6.24
CA ASP A 326 -23.39 0.46 -7.16
C ASP A 326 -22.54 1.72 -6.96
N LEU A 327 -21.90 1.83 -5.81
CA LEU A 327 -20.86 2.81 -5.50
C LEU A 327 -19.91 2.28 -4.42
N LEU A 328 -18.68 2.73 -4.43
CA LEU A 328 -17.73 2.48 -3.37
C LEU A 328 -17.53 3.71 -2.50
N CYS A 329 -17.55 3.53 -1.18
CA CYS A 329 -17.26 4.58 -0.21
C CYS A 329 -16.22 4.10 0.81
N VAL A 330 -15.05 4.72 0.81
CA VAL A 330 -13.98 4.46 1.79
C VAL A 330 -13.45 5.81 2.28
N PRO A 331 -14.11 6.42 3.28
CA PRO A 331 -13.74 7.72 3.80
C PRO A 331 -12.59 7.60 4.80
N SER A 332 -11.39 7.28 4.27
CA SER A 332 -10.17 7.18 5.08
C SER A 332 -9.97 8.45 5.89
N VAL A 333 -9.64 8.31 7.16
CA VAL A 333 -9.40 9.43 8.09
C VAL A 333 -8.06 10.11 7.77
N TYR A 334 -7.06 9.32 7.41
CA TYR A 334 -5.77 9.86 6.97
C TYR A 334 -5.77 10.22 5.48
N ARG A 335 -4.86 11.07 5.10
CA ARG A 335 -4.67 11.50 3.72
C ARG A 335 -4.08 10.37 2.88
N GLU A 336 -4.92 9.67 2.14
CA GLU A 336 -4.56 8.49 1.35
C GLU A 336 -3.48 8.83 0.31
N PRO A 337 -2.36 8.09 0.24
CA PRO A 337 -1.28 8.37 -0.71
C PRO A 337 -1.55 7.89 -2.14
N LYS A 338 -2.39 6.84 -2.33
CA LYS A 338 -2.51 6.15 -3.64
C LYS A 338 -3.92 5.66 -4.03
N GLY A 339 -4.75 5.24 -3.09
CA GLY A 339 -6.13 4.85 -3.33
C GLY A 339 -6.34 3.63 -4.24
N LEU A 340 -5.62 2.51 -4.05
CA LEU A 340 -5.76 1.32 -4.91
C LEU A 340 -7.20 0.81 -5.02
N PHE A 341 -7.97 0.83 -3.92
CA PHE A 341 -9.36 0.42 -3.91
C PHE A 341 -10.27 1.30 -4.79
N VAL A 342 -9.87 2.56 -5.04
CA VAL A 342 -10.55 3.45 -5.98
C VAL A 342 -10.36 2.93 -7.41
N LEU A 343 -9.13 2.57 -7.77
CA LEU A 343 -8.81 2.00 -9.07
C LEU A 343 -9.53 0.66 -9.28
N GLU A 344 -9.61 -0.16 -8.23
CA GLU A 344 -10.33 -1.44 -8.24
C GLU A 344 -11.84 -1.27 -8.47
N ALA A 345 -12.47 -0.26 -7.86
CA ALA A 345 -13.86 0.09 -8.12
C ALA A 345 -14.05 0.56 -9.57
N TRP A 346 -13.25 1.52 -10.00
CA TRP A 346 -13.31 2.06 -11.35
C TRP A 346 -13.06 1.01 -12.43
N ALA A 347 -12.14 0.07 -12.22
CA ALA A 347 -11.89 -1.04 -13.15
C ALA A 347 -13.13 -1.91 -13.41
N ASN A 348 -14.17 -1.81 -12.57
CA ASN A 348 -15.45 -2.49 -12.70
C ASN A 348 -16.62 -1.52 -12.97
N GLY A 349 -16.34 -0.28 -13.38
CA GLY A 349 -17.36 0.72 -13.69
C GLY A 349 -18.11 1.24 -12.45
N VAL A 350 -17.56 1.06 -11.25
CA VAL A 350 -18.18 1.49 -9.99
C VAL A 350 -17.66 2.87 -9.59
N PRO A 351 -18.54 3.90 -9.52
CA PRO A 351 -18.14 5.23 -9.07
C PRO A 351 -17.85 5.26 -7.57
N VAL A 352 -17.17 6.32 -7.11
CA VAL A 352 -16.77 6.47 -5.72
C VAL A 352 -17.36 7.71 -5.05
N VAL A 353 -17.52 7.66 -3.71
CA VAL A 353 -17.76 8.82 -2.84
C VAL A 353 -16.64 8.87 -1.82
N LEU A 354 -15.83 9.93 -1.86
CA LEU A 354 -14.59 10.03 -1.09
C LEU A 354 -14.43 11.42 -0.45
N PRO A 355 -13.74 11.54 0.68
CA PRO A 355 -13.43 12.85 1.26
C PRO A 355 -12.42 13.61 0.39
N SER A 356 -12.58 14.94 0.31
CA SER A 356 -11.71 15.82 -0.49
C SER A 356 -10.39 16.08 0.20
N HIS A 357 -9.54 15.06 0.28
CA HIS A 357 -8.16 15.15 0.78
C HIS A 357 -7.28 14.03 0.22
N GLY A 358 -5.97 14.17 0.42
CA GLY A 358 -5.00 13.19 -0.06
C GLY A 358 -5.04 13.03 -1.59
N ALA A 359 -4.63 11.88 -2.07
CA ALA A 359 -4.68 11.54 -3.49
C ALA A 359 -6.11 11.39 -4.04
N PHE A 360 -7.14 11.33 -3.18
CA PHE A 360 -8.53 11.25 -3.64
C PHE A 360 -8.94 12.45 -4.46
N THR A 361 -8.51 13.66 -4.05
CA THR A 361 -8.81 14.89 -4.79
C THR A 361 -8.23 14.81 -6.20
N GLU A 362 -6.95 14.50 -6.32
CA GLU A 362 -6.26 14.35 -7.61
C GLU A 362 -6.93 13.27 -8.48
N LEU A 363 -7.24 12.10 -7.91
CA LEU A 363 -7.86 10.99 -8.62
C LEU A 363 -9.24 11.36 -9.18
N VAL A 364 -10.14 11.89 -8.33
CA VAL A 364 -11.53 12.15 -8.74
C VAL A 364 -11.62 13.36 -9.67
N GLU A 365 -10.88 14.44 -9.41
CA GLU A 365 -10.89 15.64 -10.27
C GLU A 365 -10.33 15.36 -11.66
N SER A 366 -9.26 14.54 -11.76
CA SER A 366 -8.65 14.23 -13.06
C SER A 366 -9.45 13.24 -13.90
N THR A 367 -10.36 12.47 -13.29
CA THR A 367 -11.07 11.39 -13.99
C THR A 367 -12.58 11.62 -14.12
N GLY A 368 -13.19 12.33 -13.16
CA GLY A 368 -14.64 12.41 -13.04
C GLY A 368 -15.31 11.12 -12.56
N GLY A 369 -14.53 10.18 -11.98
CA GLY A 369 -14.99 8.84 -11.58
C GLY A 369 -15.82 8.78 -10.30
N GLY A 370 -16.31 9.91 -9.76
CA GLY A 370 -17.09 9.92 -8.53
C GLY A 370 -17.37 11.30 -7.98
N LEU A 371 -17.64 11.38 -6.68
CA LEU A 371 -17.87 12.61 -5.94
C LEU A 371 -16.87 12.78 -4.81
N LEU A 372 -16.42 14.02 -4.63
CA LEU A 372 -15.69 14.47 -3.47
C LEU A 372 -16.65 15.16 -2.50
N VAL A 373 -16.50 14.86 -1.22
CA VAL A 373 -17.29 15.43 -0.12
C VAL A 373 -16.38 16.08 0.90
N ALA A 374 -16.93 16.99 1.71
CA ALA A 374 -16.16 17.58 2.81
C ALA A 374 -15.65 16.48 3.76
N PRO A 375 -14.34 16.46 4.09
CA PRO A 375 -13.80 15.50 5.05
C PRO A 375 -14.44 15.69 6.42
N ASP A 376 -14.44 14.63 7.23
CA ASP A 376 -14.96 14.59 8.61
C ASP A 376 -16.43 15.06 8.76
N SER A 377 -17.22 14.98 7.70
CA SER A 377 -18.63 15.37 7.67
C SER A 377 -19.53 14.19 7.30
N THR A 378 -20.20 13.64 8.29
CA THR A 378 -21.22 12.59 8.11
C THR A 378 -22.35 13.08 7.20
N ASP A 379 -22.72 14.36 7.30
CA ASP A 379 -23.78 14.96 6.50
C ASP A 379 -23.41 15.02 5.02
N ALA A 380 -22.24 15.58 4.73
CA ALA A 380 -21.73 15.65 3.36
C ALA A 380 -21.55 14.25 2.75
N LEU A 381 -21.11 13.27 3.57
CA LEU A 381 -20.97 11.89 3.12
C LEU A 381 -22.33 11.26 2.80
N ALA A 382 -23.35 11.43 3.67
CA ALA A 382 -24.70 10.92 3.44
C ALA A 382 -25.35 11.56 2.19
N GLU A 383 -25.20 12.87 1.99
CA GLU A 383 -25.65 13.59 0.81
C GLU A 383 -24.95 13.09 -0.47
N GLY A 384 -23.63 12.86 -0.42
CA GLY A 384 -22.87 12.29 -1.53
C GLY A 384 -23.36 10.88 -1.91
N LEU A 385 -23.62 10.03 -0.92
CA LEU A 385 -24.22 8.70 -1.12
C LEU A 385 -25.60 8.82 -1.77
N ALA A 386 -26.48 9.67 -1.21
CA ALA A 386 -27.84 9.89 -1.73
C ALA A 386 -27.80 10.35 -3.19
N ARG A 387 -26.92 11.29 -3.53
CA ARG A 387 -26.78 11.85 -4.88
C ARG A 387 -26.44 10.78 -5.92
N ILE A 388 -25.41 9.95 -5.66
CA ILE A 388 -25.02 8.88 -6.60
C ILE A 388 -26.14 7.83 -6.70
N LEU A 389 -26.79 7.47 -5.60
CA LEU A 389 -27.82 6.44 -5.60
C LEU A 389 -29.09 6.91 -6.32
N SER A 390 -29.47 8.20 -6.22
CA SER A 390 -30.68 8.77 -6.83
C SER A 390 -30.51 9.07 -8.33
N ASP A 391 -29.31 9.40 -8.79
CA ASP A 391 -29.02 9.79 -10.16
C ASP A 391 -28.33 8.68 -10.93
N GLU A 392 -29.13 7.85 -11.62
CA GLU A 392 -28.62 6.72 -12.42
C GLU A 392 -27.72 7.18 -13.57
N ALA A 393 -28.07 8.28 -14.21
CA ALA A 393 -27.31 8.82 -15.34
C ALA A 393 -25.92 9.31 -14.88
N PHE A 394 -25.88 10.04 -13.76
CA PHE A 394 -24.62 10.46 -13.16
C PHE A 394 -23.79 9.26 -12.71
N ARG A 395 -24.41 8.27 -12.03
CA ARG A 395 -23.75 7.05 -11.56
C ARG A 395 -23.09 6.29 -12.71
N ALA A 396 -23.84 6.08 -13.82
CA ALA A 396 -23.32 5.41 -15.01
C ALA A 396 -22.20 6.20 -15.68
N LYS A 397 -22.36 7.54 -15.81
CA LYS A 397 -21.34 8.42 -16.39
C LYS A 397 -20.05 8.41 -15.57
N ALA A 398 -20.14 8.52 -14.25
CA ALA A 398 -18.97 8.53 -13.37
C ALA A 398 -18.26 7.16 -13.36
N GLY A 399 -19.02 6.06 -13.34
CA GLY A 399 -18.44 4.70 -13.44
C GLY A 399 -17.68 4.51 -14.75
N ALA A 400 -18.26 4.89 -15.89
CA ALA A 400 -17.62 4.80 -17.21
C ALA A 400 -16.38 5.70 -17.31
N ALA A 401 -16.41 6.91 -16.74
CA ALA A 401 -15.26 7.81 -16.72
C ALA A 401 -14.09 7.21 -15.90
N GLY A 402 -14.39 6.65 -14.73
CA GLY A 402 -13.40 5.94 -13.90
C GLY A 402 -12.81 4.73 -14.62
N GLU A 403 -13.63 3.89 -15.26
CA GLU A 403 -13.16 2.71 -16.01
C GLU A 403 -12.25 3.12 -17.17
N ALA A 404 -12.62 4.13 -17.94
CA ALA A 404 -11.80 4.65 -19.03
C ALA A 404 -10.44 5.15 -18.53
N ALA A 405 -10.42 5.89 -17.41
CA ALA A 405 -9.20 6.38 -16.80
C ALA A 405 -8.28 5.24 -16.33
N VAL A 406 -8.84 4.20 -15.69
CA VAL A 406 -8.04 3.05 -15.23
C VAL A 406 -7.38 2.34 -16.41
N ARG A 407 -8.10 2.11 -17.49
CA ARG A 407 -7.55 1.47 -18.70
C ARG A 407 -6.47 2.30 -19.37
N ALA A 408 -6.62 3.63 -19.38
CA ALA A 408 -5.70 4.54 -20.06
C ALA A 408 -4.44 4.84 -19.24
N ARG A 409 -4.56 4.99 -17.90
CA ARG A 409 -3.49 5.54 -17.05
C ARG A 409 -3.05 4.63 -15.91
N TYR A 410 -3.96 3.84 -15.35
CA TYR A 410 -3.73 3.12 -14.09
C TYR A 410 -3.68 1.60 -14.29
N SER A 411 -3.24 1.14 -15.48
CA SER A 411 -2.98 -0.29 -15.69
C SER A 411 -1.56 -0.66 -15.22
N ALA A 412 -1.36 -1.94 -14.90
CA ALA A 412 -0.06 -2.48 -14.53
C ALA A 412 1.00 -2.27 -15.64
N GLU A 413 0.58 -2.34 -16.91
CA GLU A 413 1.45 -2.14 -18.07
C GLU A 413 1.91 -0.68 -18.20
N VAL A 414 1.03 0.29 -17.90
CA VAL A 414 1.39 1.73 -17.88
C VAL A 414 2.39 1.97 -16.77
N MET A 415 2.07 1.55 -15.53
CA MET A 415 2.98 1.69 -14.39
C MET A 415 4.37 1.07 -14.67
N ALA A 416 4.40 -0.11 -15.30
CA ALA A 416 5.66 -0.79 -15.63
C ALA A 416 6.46 -0.04 -16.71
N ARG A 417 5.79 0.48 -17.76
CA ARG A 417 6.45 1.29 -18.80
C ARG A 417 7.04 2.57 -18.22
N ASP A 418 6.28 3.28 -17.40
CA ASP A 418 6.72 4.54 -16.79
C ASP A 418 7.89 4.29 -15.82
N THR A 419 7.82 3.19 -15.05
CA THR A 419 8.94 2.76 -14.19
C THR A 419 10.17 2.45 -15.02
N ALA A 420 10.05 1.66 -16.09
CA ALA A 420 11.17 1.30 -16.96
C ALA A 420 11.77 2.52 -17.65
N ALA A 421 10.94 3.48 -18.09
CA ALA A 421 11.38 4.73 -18.70
C ALA A 421 12.19 5.59 -17.69
N LEU A 422 11.68 5.76 -16.45
CA LEU A 422 12.41 6.45 -15.40
C LEU A 422 13.76 5.79 -15.11
N LEU A 423 13.81 4.48 -14.97
CA LEU A 423 15.07 3.77 -14.70
C LEU A 423 16.08 3.95 -15.84
N ALA A 424 15.61 3.95 -17.09
CA ALA A 424 16.46 4.12 -18.26
C ALA A 424 17.15 5.50 -18.34
N GLU A 425 16.61 6.54 -17.69
CA GLU A 425 17.27 7.85 -17.58
C GLU A 425 18.59 7.76 -16.81
N PHE A 426 18.75 6.78 -15.91
CA PHE A 426 19.85 6.68 -14.96
C PHE A 426 20.73 5.43 -15.14
N VAL A 427 20.21 4.41 -15.82
CA VAL A 427 20.97 3.21 -16.16
C VAL A 427 21.76 3.52 -17.43
N SER A 428 23.06 3.67 -17.31
CA SER A 428 23.94 3.85 -18.46
C SER A 428 23.75 2.69 -19.44
N ALA A 429 23.65 2.99 -20.76
CA ALA A 429 23.67 1.94 -21.77
C ALA A 429 24.90 1.04 -21.53
N PRO A 430 24.79 -0.30 -21.64
CA PRO A 430 25.93 -1.17 -21.48
C PRO A 430 27.00 -0.70 -22.46
N THR A 431 28.15 -0.32 -21.95
CA THR A 431 29.32 -0.02 -22.79
C THR A 431 29.55 -1.29 -23.57
N THR A 432 29.24 -1.27 -24.87
CA THR A 432 29.62 -2.33 -25.77
C THR A 432 31.12 -2.42 -25.69
N ALA A 433 31.64 -3.36 -24.90
CA ALA A 433 33.06 -3.68 -24.88
C ALA A 433 33.38 -4.08 -26.30
N ASN A 434 34.20 -3.24 -26.95
CA ASN A 434 34.77 -3.54 -28.24
C ASN A 434 35.37 -4.95 -28.20
N ALA A 435 34.92 -5.78 -29.15
CA ALA A 435 35.48 -7.08 -29.46
C ALA A 435 36.91 -6.94 -29.99
#